data_3a0e82d4fc688aa67cd6698514e67785
#
_entry.id   3a0e82d4fc688aa67cd6698514e67785
#
_cell.length_a   1.000
_cell.length_b   1.000
_cell.length_c   1.000
_cell.angle_alpha   90.00
_cell.angle_beta   90.00
_cell.angle_gamma   90.00
#
_symmetry.space_group_name_H-M   'P 1'
#
loop_
_entity.id
_entity.type
_entity.pdbx_description
1 polymer ?
#
loop_
_entity_poly.entity_id
_entity_poly.type
_entity_poly.pdbx_seq_one_letter_code
_entity_poly.pdbx_strand_id
1 'polypeptide(L)'
;MSNLGLVLGALLVVLIWYLWKGLKYLTWRPYVITEAFRKQGVRGPAYRFWSGSLGEIRSISKAAMEKTLDMKSHDISTRVQPFYRKWTSEYAGEPFLFWFGPEPRICVSHPELIKQVLANKFGFYPKIDPPPNVTSLLGKGLVLVEGTEWVRHRRVVGPAFHMDKLKV
;
A
#
# COMPACT_ATOMS: atom_id res chain seq x y z
N MET A 1 52.08 1.50 5.09
CA MET A 1 50.74 2.07 4.89
C MET A 1 50.18 2.32 6.28
N SER A 2 49.78 3.55 6.57
CA SER A 2 49.29 3.91 7.90
C SER A 2 47.96 3.19 8.18
N ASN A 3 47.72 2.73 9.41
CA ASN A 3 46.45 2.10 9.82
C ASN A 3 45.23 2.95 9.45
N LEU A 4 45.40 4.26 9.37
CA LEU A 4 44.39 5.21 8.89
C LEU A 4 43.99 4.95 7.45
N GLY A 5 44.93 4.65 6.53
CA GLY A 5 44.63 4.35 5.15
C GLY A 5 43.80 3.07 4.95
N LEU A 6 44.11 2.04 5.79
CA LEU A 6 43.31 0.79 5.78
C LEU A 6 41.88 1.02 6.29
N VAL A 7 41.71 1.80 7.34
CA VAL A 7 40.41 2.14 7.91
C VAL A 7 39.57 2.95 6.90
N LEU A 8 40.18 3.96 6.28
CA LEU A 8 39.49 4.75 5.26
C LEU A 8 39.09 3.89 4.03
N GLY A 9 39.97 2.99 3.59
CA GLY A 9 39.65 2.04 2.53
C GLY A 9 38.48 1.13 2.87
N ALA A 10 38.45 0.57 4.07
CA ALA A 10 37.36 -0.28 4.53
C ALA A 10 36.01 0.49 4.59
N LEU A 11 36.04 1.71 5.12
CA LEU A 11 34.84 2.58 5.16
C LEU A 11 34.30 2.88 3.76
N LEU A 12 35.19 3.13 2.80
CA LEU A 12 34.83 3.40 1.40
C LEU A 12 34.18 2.19 0.75
N VAL A 13 34.71 0.99 0.95
CA VAL A 13 34.13 -0.26 0.46
C VAL A 13 32.72 -0.49 1.03
N VAL A 14 32.55 -0.28 2.34
CA VAL A 14 31.25 -0.39 3.02
C VAL A 14 30.25 0.63 2.46
N LEU A 15 30.69 1.88 2.23
CA LEU A 15 29.85 2.92 1.63
C LEU A 15 29.40 2.53 0.21
N ILE A 16 30.33 2.09 -0.63
CA ILE A 16 30.01 1.66 -2.01
C ILE A 16 29.02 0.49 -1.98
N TRP A 17 29.20 -0.47 -1.09
CA TRP A 17 28.29 -1.60 -0.94
C TRP A 17 26.88 -1.16 -0.56
N TYR A 18 26.71 -0.22 0.38
CA TYR A 18 25.41 0.32 0.77
C TYR A 18 24.76 1.13 -0.36
N LEU A 19 25.54 1.94 -1.08
CA LEU A 19 25.08 2.69 -2.25
C LEU A 19 24.60 1.74 -3.36
N TRP A 20 25.35 0.70 -3.64
CA TRP A 20 24.96 -0.33 -4.62
C TRP A 20 23.68 -1.05 -4.21
N LYS A 21 23.56 -1.44 -2.95
CA LYS A 21 22.36 -2.08 -2.41
C LYS A 21 21.14 -1.15 -2.48
N GLY A 22 21.31 0.11 -2.14
CA GLY A 22 20.28 1.14 -2.27
C GLY A 22 19.84 1.37 -3.71
N LEU A 23 20.79 1.48 -4.63
CA LEU A 23 20.51 1.65 -6.05
C LEU A 23 19.75 0.45 -6.62
N LYS A 24 20.20 -0.77 -6.31
CA LYS A 24 19.51 -2.01 -6.70
C LYS A 24 18.08 -2.07 -6.18
N TYR A 25 17.85 -1.65 -4.94
CA TYR A 25 16.54 -1.60 -4.32
C TYR A 25 15.61 -0.58 -5.01
N LEU A 26 16.13 0.58 -5.39
CA LEU A 26 15.37 1.69 -5.97
C LEU A 26 15.18 1.61 -7.48
N THR A 27 15.98 0.81 -8.19
CA THR A 27 15.89 0.71 -9.68
C THR A 27 15.56 -0.70 -10.13
N TRP A 28 16.40 -1.67 -9.77
CA TRP A 28 16.29 -3.03 -10.28
C TRP A 28 15.03 -3.75 -9.77
N ARG A 29 14.75 -3.65 -8.45
CA ARG A 29 13.57 -4.29 -7.85
C ARG A 29 12.25 -3.77 -8.46
N PRO A 30 12.01 -2.45 -8.58
CA PRO A 30 10.84 -1.93 -9.26
C PRO A 30 10.73 -2.37 -10.72
N TYR A 31 11.83 -2.37 -11.45
CA TYR A 31 11.84 -2.82 -12.84
C TYR A 31 11.40 -4.28 -12.98
N VAL A 32 12.03 -5.19 -12.21
CA VAL A 32 11.73 -6.63 -12.28
C VAL A 32 10.28 -6.91 -11.88
N ILE A 33 9.78 -6.28 -10.82
CA ILE A 33 8.40 -6.45 -10.35
C ILE A 33 7.42 -5.92 -11.41
N THR A 34 7.63 -4.71 -11.92
CA THR A 34 6.77 -4.12 -12.94
C THR A 34 6.71 -4.99 -14.18
N GLU A 35 7.85 -5.51 -14.64
CA GLU A 35 7.90 -6.38 -15.81
C GLU A 35 7.22 -7.73 -15.57
N ALA A 36 7.36 -8.30 -14.37
CA ALA A 36 6.67 -9.55 -14.00
C ALA A 36 5.14 -9.40 -14.01
N PHE A 37 4.63 -8.28 -13.50
CA PHE A 37 3.20 -7.98 -13.53
C PHE A 37 2.70 -7.62 -14.93
N ARG A 38 3.50 -6.90 -15.72
CA ARG A 38 3.17 -6.57 -17.10
C ARG A 38 3.00 -7.81 -17.97
N LYS A 39 3.84 -8.83 -17.78
CA LYS A 39 3.71 -10.14 -18.45
C LYS A 39 2.42 -10.87 -18.10
N GLN A 40 1.83 -10.58 -16.95
CA GLN A 40 0.55 -11.13 -16.50
C GLN A 40 -0.65 -10.23 -16.92
N GLY A 41 -0.42 -9.19 -17.72
CA GLY A 41 -1.46 -8.25 -18.16
C GLY A 41 -1.76 -7.11 -17.18
N VAL A 42 -1.14 -7.11 -15.99
CA VAL A 42 -1.35 -6.04 -15.00
C VAL A 42 -0.55 -4.81 -15.41
N ARG A 43 -1.28 -3.71 -15.65
CA ARG A 43 -0.72 -2.41 -16.03
C ARG A 43 -0.68 -1.48 -14.82
N GLY A 44 -0.23 -0.23 -15.02
CA GLY A 44 -0.24 0.78 -13.98
C GLY A 44 0.58 2.00 -14.33
N PRO A 45 0.53 3.07 -13.51
CA PRO A 45 1.34 4.27 -13.71
C PRO A 45 2.83 3.94 -13.66
N ALA A 46 3.60 4.65 -14.47
CA ALA A 46 5.03 4.45 -14.58
C ALA A 46 5.75 4.71 -13.25
N TYR A 47 6.69 3.82 -12.90
CA TYR A 47 7.56 4.03 -11.75
C TYR A 47 8.50 5.21 -12.01
N ARG A 48 8.52 6.16 -11.09
CA ARG A 48 9.53 7.24 -11.06
C ARG A 48 10.55 6.95 -9.97
N PHE A 49 11.82 7.10 -10.31
CA PHE A 49 12.93 6.90 -9.37
C PHE A 49 12.64 7.59 -8.02
N TRP A 50 12.89 6.89 -6.91
CA TRP A 50 12.68 7.29 -5.52
C TRP A 50 11.22 7.52 -5.10
N SER A 51 10.44 8.24 -5.90
CA SER A 51 9.08 8.67 -5.53
C SER A 51 7.97 7.71 -5.95
N GLY A 52 8.25 6.78 -6.85
CA GLY A 52 7.22 5.92 -7.43
C GLY A 52 6.09 6.74 -8.07
N SER A 53 4.85 6.48 -7.68
CA SER A 53 3.66 7.20 -8.13
C SER A 53 3.26 8.37 -7.22
N LEU A 54 4.03 8.67 -6.14
CA LEU A 54 3.66 9.69 -5.15
C LEU A 54 3.50 11.10 -5.74
N GLY A 55 4.31 11.45 -6.73
CA GLY A 55 4.21 12.75 -7.40
C GLY A 55 2.85 12.94 -8.08
N GLU A 56 2.39 11.92 -8.80
CA GLU A 56 1.09 11.91 -9.45
C GLU A 56 -0.06 11.89 -8.41
N ILE A 57 0.05 11.04 -7.39
CA ILE A 57 -0.92 10.99 -6.28
C ILE A 57 -1.11 12.36 -5.65
N ARG A 58 -0.01 13.06 -5.33
CA ARG A 58 -0.07 14.41 -4.74
C ARG A 58 -0.71 15.42 -5.67
N SER A 59 -0.38 15.40 -6.95
CA SER A 59 -0.96 16.29 -7.96
C SER A 59 -2.47 16.09 -8.08
N ILE A 60 -2.92 14.84 -8.20
CA ILE A 60 -4.34 14.49 -8.30
C ILE A 60 -5.08 14.88 -7.02
N SER A 61 -4.49 14.60 -5.85
CA SER A 61 -5.10 14.91 -4.55
C SER A 61 -5.21 16.42 -4.34
N LYS A 62 -4.19 17.20 -4.74
CA LYS A 62 -4.23 18.66 -4.69
C LYS A 62 -5.35 19.21 -5.57
N ALA A 63 -5.43 18.78 -6.83
CA ALA A 63 -6.49 19.20 -7.75
C ALA A 63 -7.90 18.81 -7.24
N ALA A 64 -8.04 17.68 -6.56
CA ALA A 64 -9.29 17.26 -5.95
C ALA A 64 -9.68 18.11 -4.74
N MET A 65 -8.72 18.60 -3.95
CA MET A 65 -8.96 19.48 -2.81
C MET A 65 -9.43 20.87 -3.22
N GLU A 66 -9.04 21.34 -4.39
CA GLU A 66 -9.45 22.66 -4.94
C GLU A 66 -10.89 22.66 -5.46
N LYS A 67 -11.48 21.48 -5.71
CA LYS A 67 -12.87 21.36 -6.17
C LYS A 67 -13.84 21.42 -4.99
N THR A 68 -14.90 22.21 -5.12
CA THR A 68 -16.02 22.21 -4.17
C THR A 68 -16.82 20.90 -4.34
N LEU A 69 -17.15 20.27 -3.20
CA LEU A 69 -18.06 19.13 -3.22
C LEU A 69 -19.51 19.64 -3.18
N ASP A 70 -20.38 18.94 -3.91
CA ASP A 70 -21.82 19.16 -3.75
C ASP A 70 -22.26 18.62 -2.39
N MET A 71 -22.80 19.51 -1.55
CA MET A 71 -23.26 19.15 -0.20
C MET A 71 -24.44 18.18 -0.21
N LYS A 72 -25.12 18.01 -1.33
CA LYS A 72 -26.24 17.06 -1.51
C LYS A 72 -25.75 15.66 -1.91
N SER A 73 -24.51 15.52 -2.32
CA SER A 73 -23.94 14.23 -2.72
C SER A 73 -23.18 13.61 -1.56
N HIS A 74 -23.50 12.34 -1.26
CA HIS A 74 -22.73 11.54 -0.30
C HIS A 74 -21.47 10.90 -0.92
N ASP A 75 -21.20 11.12 -2.21
CA ASP A 75 -20.01 10.61 -2.90
C ASP A 75 -18.78 11.48 -2.59
N ILE A 76 -18.10 11.14 -1.50
CA ILE A 76 -16.85 11.76 -1.09
C ILE A 76 -15.61 11.12 -1.73
N SER A 77 -15.76 10.05 -2.50
CA SER A 77 -14.66 9.27 -3.07
C SER A 77 -13.76 10.10 -3.98
N THR A 78 -14.35 11.08 -4.67
CA THR A 78 -13.64 12.04 -5.54
C THR A 78 -12.63 12.92 -4.79
N ARG A 79 -12.83 13.09 -3.47
CA ARG A 79 -11.95 13.91 -2.61
C ARG A 79 -11.03 13.08 -1.74
N VAL A 80 -11.52 11.97 -1.20
CA VAL A 80 -10.77 11.14 -0.25
C VAL A 80 -9.70 10.31 -0.95
N GLN A 81 -10.04 9.71 -2.08
CA GLN A 81 -9.14 8.84 -2.84
C GLN A 81 -9.23 9.07 -4.36
N PRO A 82 -8.96 10.30 -4.82
CA PRO A 82 -9.18 10.70 -6.22
C PRO A 82 -8.30 9.93 -7.20
N PHE A 83 -7.10 9.53 -6.80
CA PHE A 83 -6.16 8.79 -7.64
C PHE A 83 -6.64 7.34 -7.90
N TYR A 84 -7.28 6.69 -6.93
CA TYR A 84 -7.87 5.37 -7.17
C TYR A 84 -8.99 5.45 -8.20
N ARG A 85 -9.87 6.43 -8.07
CA ARG A 85 -10.98 6.64 -9.02
C ARG A 85 -10.45 6.91 -10.43
N LYS A 86 -9.45 7.78 -10.57
CA LYS A 86 -8.81 8.08 -11.86
C LYS A 86 -8.24 6.82 -12.49
N TRP A 87 -7.39 6.09 -11.76
CA TRP A 87 -6.74 4.92 -12.29
C TRP A 87 -7.68 3.73 -12.51
N THR A 88 -8.69 3.53 -11.66
CA THR A 88 -9.72 2.51 -11.91
C THR A 88 -10.47 2.79 -13.22
N SER A 89 -10.77 4.05 -13.53
CA SER A 89 -11.37 4.44 -14.80
C SER A 89 -10.37 4.28 -15.96
N GLU A 90 -9.12 4.66 -15.79
CA GLU A 90 -8.08 4.58 -16.83
C GLU A 90 -7.75 3.14 -17.22
N TYR A 91 -7.73 2.22 -16.23
CA TYR A 91 -7.49 0.79 -16.46
C TYR A 91 -8.77 -0.04 -16.59
N ALA A 92 -9.92 0.60 -16.85
CA ALA A 92 -11.22 -0.05 -17.10
C ALA A 92 -11.66 -1.05 -16.01
N GLY A 93 -11.31 -0.79 -14.75
CA GLY A 93 -11.61 -1.68 -13.62
C GLY A 93 -10.68 -2.89 -13.48
N GLU A 94 -9.75 -3.09 -14.40
CA GLU A 94 -8.74 -4.14 -14.28
C GLU A 94 -7.77 -3.88 -13.12
N PRO A 95 -7.16 -4.92 -12.55
CA PRO A 95 -6.13 -4.77 -11.54
C PRO A 95 -4.95 -3.93 -12.07
N PHE A 96 -4.47 -3.00 -11.26
CA PHE A 96 -3.31 -2.18 -11.64
C PHE A 96 -2.27 -2.10 -10.55
N LEU A 97 -1.00 -2.04 -10.95
CA LEU A 97 0.17 -1.89 -10.08
C LEU A 97 0.56 -0.41 -9.99
N PHE A 98 0.71 0.11 -8.79
CA PHE A 98 1.27 1.44 -8.55
C PHE A 98 2.32 1.40 -7.44
N TRP A 99 3.07 2.48 -7.28
CA TRP A 99 4.23 2.51 -6.40
C TRP A 99 4.09 3.61 -5.35
N PHE A 100 4.12 3.21 -4.09
CA PHE A 100 4.15 4.14 -2.96
C PHE A 100 5.60 4.32 -2.49
N GLY A 101 6.35 5.27 -3.12
CA GLY A 101 7.79 5.27 -3.07
C GLY A 101 8.35 4.00 -3.74
N PRO A 102 9.25 3.24 -3.10
CA PRO A 102 9.79 1.99 -3.62
C PRO A 102 8.90 0.77 -3.36
N GLU A 103 7.77 0.93 -2.67
CA GLU A 103 6.88 -0.17 -2.31
C GLU A 103 5.79 -0.38 -3.37
N PRO A 104 5.70 -1.61 -3.97
CA PRO A 104 4.66 -1.94 -4.92
C PRO A 104 3.31 -2.13 -4.21
N ARG A 105 2.26 -1.66 -4.85
CA ARG A 105 0.88 -1.86 -4.41
C ARG A 105 0.01 -2.24 -5.59
N ILE A 106 -0.85 -3.23 -5.40
CA ILE A 106 -1.84 -3.66 -6.40
C ILE A 106 -3.21 -3.20 -5.93
N CYS A 107 -3.91 -2.50 -6.80
CA CYS A 107 -5.32 -2.23 -6.63
C CYS A 107 -6.13 -3.32 -7.34
N VAL A 108 -7.12 -3.86 -6.65
CA VAL A 108 -7.98 -4.93 -7.14
C VAL A 108 -9.42 -4.44 -7.08
N SER A 109 -10.11 -4.45 -8.21
CA SER A 109 -11.50 -3.99 -8.33
C SER A 109 -12.50 -5.12 -8.62
N HIS A 110 -12.04 -6.26 -9.11
CA HIS A 110 -12.90 -7.40 -9.42
C HIS A 110 -13.45 -8.06 -8.14
N PRO A 111 -14.79 -8.26 -8.02
CA PRO A 111 -15.42 -8.82 -6.82
C PRO A 111 -14.85 -10.18 -6.40
N GLU A 112 -14.53 -11.06 -7.36
CA GLU A 112 -13.98 -12.39 -7.06
C GLU A 112 -12.57 -12.30 -6.45
N LEU A 113 -11.72 -11.43 -6.99
CA LEU A 113 -10.38 -11.21 -6.44
C LEU A 113 -10.46 -10.54 -5.06
N ILE A 114 -11.36 -9.57 -4.89
CA ILE A 114 -11.61 -8.93 -3.58
C ILE A 114 -12.04 -9.98 -2.56
N LYS A 115 -12.99 -10.85 -2.92
CA LYS A 115 -13.44 -11.94 -2.06
C LYS A 115 -12.31 -12.89 -1.68
N GLN A 116 -11.45 -13.25 -2.64
CA GLN A 116 -10.28 -14.11 -2.38
C GLN A 116 -9.30 -13.46 -1.40
N VAL A 117 -8.97 -12.18 -1.62
CA VAL A 117 -8.04 -11.43 -0.75
C VAL A 117 -8.62 -11.27 0.65
N LEU A 118 -9.90 -10.88 0.77
CA LEU A 118 -10.55 -10.67 2.06
C LEU A 118 -10.80 -11.97 2.84
N ALA A 119 -11.11 -13.06 2.14
CA ALA A 119 -11.28 -14.36 2.78
C ALA A 119 -9.95 -14.91 3.32
N ASN A 120 -8.84 -14.57 2.69
CA ASN A 120 -7.47 -14.97 3.04
C ASN A 120 -7.34 -16.43 3.52
N LYS A 121 -8.05 -17.33 2.84
CA LYS A 121 -8.21 -18.74 3.26
C LYS A 121 -6.89 -19.46 3.52
N PHE A 122 -5.84 -19.07 2.78
CA PHE A 122 -4.52 -19.72 2.85
C PHE A 122 -3.46 -18.86 3.57
N GLY A 123 -3.83 -17.69 4.12
CA GLY A 123 -2.89 -16.81 4.81
C GLY A 123 -1.88 -16.11 3.90
N PHE A 124 -2.13 -16.04 2.58
CA PHE A 124 -1.21 -15.38 1.63
C PHE A 124 -1.25 -13.87 1.64
N TYR A 125 -2.27 -13.28 2.26
CA TYR A 125 -2.51 -11.85 2.30
C TYR A 125 -2.48 -11.31 3.74
N PRO A 126 -1.31 -11.32 4.41
CA PRO A 126 -1.21 -10.77 5.76
C PRO A 126 -1.47 -9.25 5.74
N LYS A 127 -2.00 -8.73 6.83
CA LYS A 127 -2.09 -7.28 7.02
C LYS A 127 -0.69 -6.69 7.11
N ILE A 128 -0.56 -5.46 6.64
CA ILE A 128 0.70 -4.71 6.81
C ILE A 128 0.80 -4.32 8.29
N ASP A 129 1.97 -4.52 8.89
CA ASP A 129 2.25 -4.05 10.24
C ASP A 129 2.00 -2.53 10.33
N PRO A 130 1.13 -2.08 11.23
CA PRO A 130 0.85 -0.67 11.35
C PRO A 130 2.07 0.06 11.92
N PRO A 131 2.32 1.31 11.49
CA PRO A 131 3.38 2.10 12.08
C PRO A 131 3.14 2.33 13.59
N PRO A 132 4.21 2.51 14.39
CA PRO A 132 4.12 2.60 15.85
C PRO A 132 3.13 3.65 16.37
N ASN A 133 3.01 4.79 15.69
CA ASN A 133 2.05 5.83 16.01
C ASN A 133 0.59 5.36 15.86
N VAL A 134 0.29 4.54 14.86
CA VAL A 134 -1.04 3.96 14.64
C VAL A 134 -1.34 2.91 15.72
N THR A 135 -0.37 2.07 16.05
CA THR A 135 -0.49 1.07 17.12
C THR A 135 -0.70 1.73 18.49
N SER A 136 0.00 2.83 18.76
CA SER A 136 -0.18 3.59 20.01
C SER A 136 -1.56 4.22 20.13
N LEU A 137 -2.15 4.65 19.00
CA LEU A 137 -3.48 5.29 18.98
C LEU A 137 -4.61 4.27 19.03
N LEU A 138 -4.53 3.19 18.23
CA LEU A 138 -5.63 2.23 18.06
C LEU A 138 -5.50 1.00 18.97
N GLY A 139 -4.34 0.80 19.60
CA GLY A 139 -4.06 -0.40 20.38
C GLY A 139 -4.07 -1.67 19.53
N LYS A 140 -4.20 -2.83 20.20
CA LYS A 140 -4.32 -4.15 19.55
C LYS A 140 -5.79 -4.54 19.38
N GLY A 141 -6.57 -3.68 18.73
CA GLY A 141 -7.99 -3.93 18.48
C GLY A 141 -8.24 -4.86 17.28
N LEU A 142 -9.50 -5.20 17.03
CA LEU A 142 -9.96 -6.11 15.97
C LEU A 142 -9.43 -5.76 14.57
N VAL A 143 -9.16 -4.48 14.31
CA VAL A 143 -8.67 -4.00 13.01
C VAL A 143 -7.22 -4.42 12.76
N LEU A 144 -6.38 -4.44 13.80
CA LEU A 144 -4.94 -4.64 13.67
C LEU A 144 -4.48 -6.08 13.90
N VAL A 145 -5.27 -6.87 14.65
CA VAL A 145 -4.92 -8.28 14.92
C VAL A 145 -5.30 -9.21 13.78
N GLU A 146 -4.62 -10.37 13.72
CA GLU A 146 -4.81 -11.42 12.71
C GLU A 146 -4.90 -12.82 13.35
N GLY A 147 -5.20 -13.81 12.53
CA GLY A 147 -5.18 -15.23 12.91
C GLY A 147 -6.07 -15.54 14.10
N THR A 148 -5.56 -16.31 15.05
CA THR A 148 -6.29 -16.76 16.24
C THR A 148 -6.70 -15.62 17.17
N GLU A 149 -5.89 -14.56 17.27
CA GLU A 149 -6.24 -13.36 18.05
C GLU A 149 -7.44 -12.64 17.43
N TRP A 150 -7.47 -12.51 16.12
CA TRP A 150 -8.62 -11.94 15.42
C TRP A 150 -9.89 -12.75 15.65
N VAL A 151 -9.82 -14.08 15.55
CA VAL A 151 -10.96 -14.96 15.79
C VAL A 151 -11.50 -14.78 17.21
N ARG A 152 -10.61 -14.71 18.21
CA ARG A 152 -10.96 -14.48 19.61
C ARG A 152 -11.67 -13.13 19.80
N HIS A 153 -11.07 -12.05 19.27
CA HIS A 153 -11.65 -10.69 19.38
C HIS A 153 -12.99 -10.61 18.65
N ARG A 154 -13.08 -11.19 17.44
CA ARG A 154 -14.33 -11.21 16.66
C ARG A 154 -15.46 -11.95 17.37
N ARG A 155 -15.16 -13.05 18.06
CA ARG A 155 -16.14 -13.83 18.84
C ARG A 155 -16.70 -13.01 20.00
N VAL A 156 -15.85 -12.23 20.67
CA VAL A 156 -16.28 -11.39 21.82
C VAL A 156 -17.10 -10.19 21.35
N VAL A 157 -16.65 -9.51 20.30
CA VAL A 157 -17.28 -8.27 19.82
C VAL A 157 -18.50 -8.54 18.93
N GLY A 158 -18.50 -9.65 18.19
CA GLY A 158 -19.57 -10.00 17.24
C GLY A 158 -20.99 -9.90 17.76
N PRO A 159 -21.30 -10.46 18.93
CA PRO A 159 -22.67 -10.43 19.47
C PRO A 159 -23.24 -9.01 19.68
N ALA A 160 -22.38 -8.02 19.95
CA ALA A 160 -22.83 -6.62 20.12
C ALA A 160 -23.30 -5.98 18.79
N PHE A 161 -22.91 -6.53 17.66
CA PHE A 161 -23.26 -6.05 16.30
C PHE A 161 -24.30 -6.92 15.60
N HIS A 162 -24.99 -7.79 16.32
CA HIS A 162 -26.14 -8.51 15.75
C HIS A 162 -27.30 -7.54 15.50
N MET A 163 -28.04 -7.79 14.41
CA MET A 163 -29.14 -6.94 13.97
C MET A 163 -30.19 -6.70 15.06
N ASP A 164 -30.44 -7.68 15.94
CA ASP A 164 -31.37 -7.57 17.05
C ASP A 164 -30.93 -6.57 18.13
N LYS A 165 -29.62 -6.27 18.20
CA LYS A 165 -29.03 -5.29 19.11
C LYS A 165 -28.89 -3.89 18.49
N LEU A 166 -28.96 -3.81 17.16
CA LEU A 166 -28.82 -2.56 16.40
C LEU A 166 -30.17 -1.92 16.04
N LYS A 167 -31.28 -2.63 16.25
CA LYS A 167 -32.63 -2.06 16.13
C LYS A 167 -32.89 -1.19 17.38
N VAL A 168 -32.70 0.12 17.20
CA VAL A 168 -33.20 1.17 18.09
C VAL A 168 -34.51 1.72 17.52
#